data_0a55e34436b03c784cc11dbdd30c51e7
#
_entry.id   0a55e34436b03c784cc11dbdd30c51e7
#
_cell.length_a   1.000
_cell.length_b   1.000
_cell.length_c   1.000
_cell.angle_alpha   90.00
_cell.angle_beta   90.00
_cell.angle_gamma   90.00
#
_symmetry.space_group_name_H-M   'P 1'
#
loop_
_entity.id
_entity.type
_entity.pdbx_description
1 polymer ?
#
loop_
_entity_poly.entity_id
_entity_poly.type
_entity_poly.pdbx_seq_one_letter_code
_entity_poly.pdbx_strand_id
1 'polypeptide(L)'
;DFFNKINDIEITAPDTSCVPKGNGIRARMTTAKFSPAFKACELIYVPIYTDNERLKSLMADGCNIGVEIPRGLFKNEERIAKRLSEVKQLGINDALCGNLAAGYMAKSENMRVHLIFGLNLVNTYDLLWAEEYGLEDVELSFELTFERINRLGGTIKRGIITYGYLPLMLTVNCPAKSENISCKTCKN
;
A
#
# COMPACT_ATOMS: atom_id res chain seq x y z
N ASP A 1 -11.89 -17.52 -17.66
CA ASP A 1 -13.04 -16.80 -17.12
C ASP A 1 -13.03 -16.91 -15.59
N PHE A 2 -12.83 -15.76 -14.91
CA PHE A 2 -12.66 -15.67 -13.46
C PHE A 2 -13.87 -16.23 -12.68
N PHE A 3 -15.09 -15.96 -13.17
CA PHE A 3 -16.32 -16.42 -12.50
C PHE A 3 -16.53 -17.95 -12.59
N ASN A 4 -16.05 -18.59 -13.64
CA ASN A 4 -16.14 -20.05 -13.74
C ASN A 4 -15.15 -20.74 -12.81
N LYS A 5 -13.97 -20.14 -12.57
CA LYS A 5 -12.99 -20.64 -11.62
C LYS A 5 -13.45 -20.53 -10.17
N ILE A 6 -14.27 -19.51 -9.81
CA ILE A 6 -14.80 -19.36 -8.45
C ILE A 6 -15.74 -20.51 -8.07
N ASN A 7 -16.50 -21.04 -9.01
CA ASN A 7 -17.45 -22.13 -8.74
C ASN A 7 -16.75 -23.48 -8.47
N ASP A 8 -15.49 -23.62 -8.89
CA ASP A 8 -14.69 -24.82 -8.67
C ASP A 8 -13.77 -24.73 -7.44
N ILE A 9 -13.82 -23.60 -6.70
CA ILE A 9 -13.03 -23.45 -5.49
C ILE A 9 -13.74 -24.14 -4.33
N GLU A 10 -13.23 -25.29 -3.93
CA GLU A 10 -13.61 -25.93 -2.69
C GLU A 10 -13.09 -25.07 -1.52
N ILE A 11 -14.00 -24.39 -0.83
CA ILE A 11 -13.65 -23.58 0.35
C ILE A 11 -13.34 -24.55 1.49
N THR A 12 -12.09 -24.97 1.56
CA THR A 12 -11.59 -25.70 2.74
C THR A 12 -11.50 -24.75 3.94
N ALA A 13 -11.67 -25.28 5.13
CA ALA A 13 -11.43 -24.53 6.35
C ALA A 13 -10.06 -23.84 6.29
N PRO A 14 -9.92 -22.58 6.75
CA PRO A 14 -8.67 -21.87 6.65
C PRO A 14 -7.55 -22.65 7.34
N ASP A 15 -6.49 -22.90 6.59
CA ASP A 15 -5.27 -23.45 7.17
C ASP A 15 -4.59 -22.36 8.00
N THR A 16 -4.84 -22.37 9.30
CA THR A 16 -4.25 -21.42 10.25
C THR A 16 -2.76 -21.64 10.47
N SER A 17 -2.19 -22.76 9.96
CA SER A 17 -0.75 -23.03 10.03
C SER A 17 0.06 -22.12 9.09
N CYS A 18 -0.58 -21.55 8.08
CA CYS A 18 0.02 -20.67 7.09
C CYS A 18 0.07 -19.18 7.51
N VAL A 19 -0.22 -18.83 8.76
CA VAL A 19 -0.03 -17.48 9.26
C VAL A 19 1.47 -17.14 9.16
N PRO A 20 1.87 -16.16 8.38
CA PRO A 20 3.28 -15.79 8.24
C PRO A 20 3.87 -15.50 9.62
N LYS A 21 4.87 -16.27 10.02
CA LYS A 21 5.65 -16.02 11.23
C LYS A 21 6.59 -14.86 10.93
N GLY A 22 6.12 -13.63 11.06
CA GLY A 22 6.94 -12.45 10.87
C GLY A 22 6.46 -11.33 11.77
N ASN A 23 7.37 -10.71 12.49
CA ASN A 23 7.11 -9.45 13.17
C ASN A 23 7.12 -8.29 12.17
N GLY A 24 6.45 -8.47 11.03
CA GLY A 24 6.47 -7.54 9.90
C GLY A 24 5.85 -6.20 10.24
N ILE A 25 6.51 -5.41 11.09
CA ILE A 25 6.10 -4.02 11.33
C ILE A 25 6.48 -3.22 10.09
N ARG A 26 5.50 -2.58 9.48
CA ARG A 26 5.68 -1.65 8.39
C ARG A 26 5.23 -0.26 8.81
N ALA A 27 5.92 0.74 8.32
CA ALA A 27 5.58 2.13 8.59
C ALA A 27 5.15 2.82 7.29
N ARG A 28 4.03 3.52 7.33
CA ARG A 28 3.58 4.41 6.27
C ARG A 28 3.79 5.84 6.71
N MET A 29 4.53 6.60 5.93
CA MET A 29 4.92 7.96 6.27
C MET A 29 4.21 8.96 5.35
N THR A 30 3.65 10.00 5.94
CA THR A 30 3.12 11.15 5.20
C THR A 30 4.23 12.12 4.75
N THR A 31 5.37 12.07 5.44
CA THR A 31 6.57 12.85 5.12
C THR A 31 7.80 11.96 5.26
N ALA A 32 8.81 12.20 4.44
CA ALA A 32 10.05 11.42 4.48
C ALA A 32 11.00 11.84 5.64
N LYS A 33 10.46 12.12 6.83
CA LYS A 33 11.27 12.40 8.02
C LYS A 33 11.79 11.10 8.61
N PHE A 34 13.10 11.02 8.80
CA PHE A 34 13.73 9.86 9.38
C PHE A 34 13.57 9.83 10.90
N SER A 35 13.39 8.62 11.42
CA SER A 35 13.57 8.30 12.83
C SER A 35 14.40 7.02 12.95
N PRO A 36 15.35 6.91 13.88
CA PRO A 36 16.12 5.68 14.11
C PRO A 36 15.25 4.44 14.34
N ALA A 37 14.05 4.62 14.91
CA ALA A 37 13.09 3.54 15.13
C ALA A 37 12.64 2.86 13.82
N PHE A 38 12.70 3.55 12.71
CA PHE A 38 12.30 2.99 11.40
C PHE A 38 13.25 1.91 10.88
N LYS A 39 14.47 1.83 11.40
CA LYS A 39 15.39 0.73 11.08
C LYS A 39 14.89 -0.63 11.56
N ALA A 40 13.99 -0.65 12.54
CA ALA A 40 13.34 -1.87 13.02
C ALA A 40 12.13 -2.30 12.17
N CYS A 41 11.68 -1.45 11.23
CA CYS A 41 10.60 -1.80 10.33
C CYS A 41 11.09 -2.71 9.20
N GLU A 42 10.29 -3.71 8.84
CA GLU A 42 10.53 -4.55 7.66
C GLU A 42 10.55 -3.72 6.38
N LEU A 43 9.67 -2.74 6.29
CA LEU A 43 9.52 -1.87 5.12
C LEU A 43 8.90 -0.54 5.54
N ILE A 44 9.37 0.55 4.94
CA ILE A 44 8.86 1.90 5.18
C ILE A 44 8.35 2.46 3.87
N TYR A 45 7.10 2.85 3.83
CA TYR A 45 6.53 3.50 2.66
C TYR A 45 6.62 5.02 2.80
N VAL A 46 7.21 5.65 1.80
CA VAL A 46 7.32 7.10 1.69
C VAL A 46 6.55 7.60 0.47
N PRO A 47 6.06 8.86 0.46
CA PRO A 47 5.36 9.38 -0.72
C PRO A 47 6.21 9.26 -1.98
N ILE A 48 5.61 8.84 -3.10
CA ILE A 48 6.32 8.64 -4.39
C ILE A 48 7.05 9.89 -4.86
N TYR A 49 6.55 11.07 -4.51
CA TYR A 49 7.16 12.35 -4.89
C TYR A 49 8.28 12.83 -3.95
N THR A 50 8.72 11.98 -3.00
CA THR A 50 9.92 12.24 -2.22
C THR A 50 11.12 12.39 -3.16
N ASP A 51 11.93 13.43 -2.96
CA ASP A 51 13.09 13.70 -3.82
C ASP A 51 14.15 12.58 -3.76
N ASN A 52 14.93 12.45 -4.83
CA ASN A 52 15.89 11.36 -4.98
C ASN A 52 17.00 11.38 -3.93
N GLU A 53 17.45 12.57 -3.54
CA GLU A 53 18.52 12.68 -2.53
C GLU A 53 18.01 12.19 -1.17
N ARG A 54 16.74 12.48 -0.85
CA ARG A 54 16.14 11.98 0.37
C ARG A 54 15.91 10.47 0.34
N LEU A 55 15.48 9.92 -0.80
CA LEU A 55 15.34 8.47 -0.97
C LEU A 55 16.69 7.76 -0.78
N LYS A 56 17.73 8.25 -1.43
CA LYS A 56 19.11 7.72 -1.28
C LYS A 56 19.60 7.82 0.17
N SER A 57 19.36 8.94 0.84
CA SER A 57 19.72 9.12 2.26
C SER A 57 19.07 8.07 3.14
N LEU A 58 17.76 7.81 2.98
CA LEU A 58 17.05 6.80 3.76
C LEU A 58 17.62 5.39 3.52
N MET A 59 17.95 5.05 2.28
CA MET A 59 18.59 3.77 1.95
C MET A 59 19.99 3.67 2.56
N ALA A 60 20.78 4.74 2.49
CA ALA A 60 22.11 4.80 3.10
C ALA A 60 22.06 4.68 4.63
N ASP A 61 20.99 5.18 5.26
CA ASP A 61 20.73 5.00 6.68
C ASP A 61 20.32 3.55 7.05
N GLY A 62 20.21 2.65 6.05
CA GLY A 62 19.88 1.23 6.24
C GLY A 62 18.38 0.97 6.33
N CYS A 63 17.53 1.89 5.88
CA CYS A 63 16.10 1.66 5.79
C CYS A 63 15.74 0.88 4.53
N ASN A 64 14.90 -0.13 4.66
CA ASN A 64 14.23 -0.75 3.52
C ASN A 64 13.01 0.11 3.16
N ILE A 65 12.98 0.68 1.97
CA ILE A 65 11.95 1.64 1.57
C ILE A 65 11.17 1.18 0.35
N GLY A 66 9.87 1.45 0.39
CA GLY A 66 8.97 1.41 -0.75
C GLY A 66 8.35 2.78 -0.97
N VAL A 67 7.68 2.97 -2.09
CA VAL A 67 6.98 4.21 -2.39
C VAL A 67 5.48 4.04 -2.33
N GLU A 68 4.79 5.02 -1.77
CA GLU A 68 3.34 5.09 -1.77
C GLU A 68 2.83 5.91 -2.95
N ILE A 69 1.99 5.28 -3.76
CA ILE A 69 1.28 5.94 -4.84
C ILE A 69 0.01 6.59 -4.28
N PRO A 70 -0.28 7.86 -4.60
CA PRO A 70 -1.50 8.52 -4.13
C PRO A 70 -2.76 7.73 -4.45
N ARG A 71 -3.71 7.64 -3.52
CA ARG A 71 -4.99 6.96 -3.72
C ARG A 71 -5.81 7.56 -4.87
N GLY A 72 -5.73 8.88 -5.05
CA GLY A 72 -6.36 9.59 -6.16
C GLY A 72 -5.30 9.96 -7.20
N LEU A 73 -5.41 9.44 -8.41
CA LEU A 73 -4.47 9.75 -9.48
C LEU A 73 -4.77 11.12 -10.11
N PHE A 74 -6.06 11.47 -10.25
CA PHE A 74 -6.55 12.79 -10.68
C PHE A 74 -5.83 13.37 -11.91
N LYS A 75 -5.71 12.58 -12.99
CA LYS A 75 -5.03 12.94 -14.24
C LYS A 75 -3.51 13.16 -14.11
N ASN A 76 -2.90 12.49 -13.13
CA ASN A 76 -1.44 12.49 -12.95
C ASN A 76 -0.80 11.15 -13.34
N GLU A 77 -1.52 10.30 -14.06
CA GLU A 77 -1.09 8.93 -14.36
C GLU A 77 0.26 8.90 -15.08
N GLU A 78 0.47 9.71 -16.11
CA GLU A 78 1.74 9.80 -16.84
C GLU A 78 2.90 10.25 -15.93
N ARG A 79 2.64 11.24 -15.07
CA ARG A 79 3.64 11.74 -14.13
C ARG A 79 4.01 10.67 -13.12
N ILE A 80 3.03 9.90 -12.64
CA ILE A 80 3.24 8.80 -11.69
C ILE A 80 4.03 7.68 -12.37
N ALA A 81 3.67 7.28 -13.60
CA ALA A 81 4.38 6.26 -14.36
C ALA A 81 5.86 6.62 -14.54
N LYS A 82 6.14 7.84 -15.00
CA LYS A 82 7.51 8.35 -15.11
C LYS A 82 8.23 8.28 -13.78
N ARG A 83 7.57 8.70 -12.70
CA ARG A 83 8.19 8.71 -11.36
C ARG A 83 8.45 7.30 -10.83
N LEU A 84 7.58 6.33 -11.12
CA LEU A 84 7.80 4.93 -10.78
C LEU A 84 9.05 4.38 -11.46
N SER A 85 9.23 4.65 -12.75
CA SER A 85 10.43 4.26 -13.49
C SER A 85 11.70 4.86 -12.89
N GLU A 86 11.69 6.16 -12.53
CA GLU A 86 12.82 6.81 -11.86
C GLU A 86 13.15 6.17 -10.50
N VAL A 87 12.12 5.91 -9.69
CA VAL A 87 12.27 5.28 -8.36
C VAL A 87 12.79 3.85 -8.50
N LYS A 88 12.31 3.11 -9.50
CA LYS A 88 12.81 1.76 -9.81
C LYS A 88 14.30 1.76 -10.17
N GLN A 89 14.77 2.75 -10.94
CA GLN A 89 16.17 2.91 -11.28
C GLN A 89 17.08 3.22 -10.07
N LEU A 90 16.51 3.78 -8.99
CA LEU A 90 17.21 3.96 -7.72
C LEU A 90 17.35 2.65 -6.92
N GLY A 91 16.74 1.54 -7.38
CA GLY A 91 16.76 0.25 -6.69
C GLY A 91 15.59 0.01 -5.75
N ILE A 92 14.59 0.90 -5.71
CA ILE A 92 13.38 0.73 -4.89
C ILE A 92 12.41 -0.16 -5.67
N ASN A 93 12.03 -1.29 -5.06
CA ASN A 93 11.25 -2.32 -5.72
C ASN A 93 9.84 -2.51 -5.17
N ASP A 94 9.46 -1.75 -4.17
CA ASP A 94 8.20 -1.91 -3.44
C ASP A 94 7.29 -0.71 -3.66
N ALA A 95 6.04 -0.95 -4.03
CA ALA A 95 5.04 0.07 -4.26
C ALA A 95 3.77 -0.21 -3.45
N LEU A 96 3.38 0.73 -2.60
CA LEU A 96 2.14 0.70 -1.85
C LEU A 96 1.03 1.37 -2.66
N CYS A 97 -0.02 0.62 -2.94
CA CYS A 97 -1.07 1.02 -3.87
C CYS A 97 -2.44 1.04 -3.19
N GLY A 98 -3.16 2.13 -3.36
CA GLY A 98 -4.50 2.32 -2.78
C GLY A 98 -5.65 2.11 -3.75
N ASN A 99 -5.37 1.75 -5.00
CA ASN A 99 -6.34 1.42 -6.05
C ASN A 99 -5.71 0.52 -7.12
N LEU A 100 -6.54 -0.10 -7.95
CA LEU A 100 -6.10 -1.05 -8.99
C LEU A 100 -5.23 -0.39 -10.07
N ALA A 101 -5.53 0.83 -10.46
CA ALA A 101 -4.75 1.53 -11.49
C ALA A 101 -3.30 1.76 -11.01
N ALA A 102 -3.12 2.18 -9.76
CA ALA A 102 -1.80 2.29 -9.14
C ALA A 102 -1.07 0.94 -9.10
N GLY A 103 -1.79 -0.13 -8.74
CA GLY A 103 -1.24 -1.49 -8.75
C GLY A 103 -0.80 -1.94 -10.14
N TYR A 104 -1.60 -1.67 -11.16
CA TYR A 104 -1.25 -1.96 -12.54
C TYR A 104 0.01 -1.21 -13.00
N MET A 105 0.09 0.10 -12.70
CA MET A 105 1.24 0.93 -13.06
C MET A 105 2.53 0.43 -12.37
N ALA A 106 2.47 0.12 -11.08
CA ALA A 106 3.62 -0.42 -10.35
C ALA A 106 4.06 -1.79 -10.91
N LYS A 107 3.08 -2.64 -11.25
CA LYS A 107 3.35 -3.96 -11.84
C LYS A 107 3.98 -3.86 -13.23
N SER A 108 3.58 -2.87 -14.04
CA SER A 108 4.18 -2.61 -15.36
C SER A 108 5.67 -2.21 -15.25
N GLU A 109 6.09 -1.64 -14.14
CA GLU A 109 7.50 -1.35 -13.80
C GLU A 109 8.19 -2.53 -13.10
N ASN A 110 7.60 -3.72 -13.05
CA ASN A 110 8.11 -4.89 -12.34
C ASN A 110 8.41 -4.62 -10.85
N MET A 111 7.57 -3.85 -10.18
CA MET A 111 7.65 -3.63 -8.74
C MET A 111 6.79 -4.64 -7.99
N ARG A 112 7.18 -4.95 -6.75
CA ARG A 112 6.33 -5.68 -5.81
C ARG A 112 5.18 -4.78 -5.37
N VAL A 113 3.96 -5.26 -5.54
CA VAL A 113 2.76 -4.49 -5.28
C VAL A 113 2.18 -4.88 -3.94
N HIS A 114 2.07 -3.91 -3.06
CA HIS A 114 1.44 -4.01 -1.75
C HIS A 114 0.14 -3.21 -1.78
N LEU A 115 -0.97 -3.82 -1.39
CA LEU A 115 -2.26 -3.12 -1.35
C LEU A 115 -2.58 -2.62 0.05
N ILE A 116 -3.04 -1.37 0.11
CA ILE A 116 -3.60 -0.81 1.35
C ILE A 116 -5.10 -1.10 1.45
N PHE A 117 -5.65 -0.91 2.64
CA PHE A 117 -7.07 -1.05 2.98
C PHE A 117 -8.05 -0.36 2.00
N GLY A 118 -7.57 0.51 1.11
CA GLY A 118 -8.40 1.25 0.16
C GLY A 118 -9.20 0.41 -0.82
N LEU A 119 -8.84 -0.85 -1.02
CA LEU A 119 -9.61 -1.82 -1.81
C LEU A 119 -10.64 -2.58 -0.98
N ASN A 120 -10.66 -2.36 0.33
CA ASN A 120 -11.65 -2.91 1.26
C ASN A 120 -11.78 -4.45 1.19
N LEU A 121 -10.65 -5.16 1.21
CA LEU A 121 -10.63 -6.62 1.16
C LEU A 121 -11.18 -7.20 2.47
N VAL A 122 -12.27 -7.95 2.39
CA VAL A 122 -13.05 -8.37 3.57
C VAL A 122 -13.37 -9.86 3.63
N ASN A 123 -13.05 -10.61 2.59
CA ASN A 123 -13.40 -12.02 2.49
C ASN A 123 -12.32 -12.86 1.81
N THR A 124 -12.46 -14.17 1.87
CA THR A 124 -11.51 -15.13 1.29
C THR A 124 -11.37 -14.98 -0.23
N TYR A 125 -12.43 -14.67 -0.94
CA TYR A 125 -12.38 -14.52 -2.40
C TYR A 125 -11.56 -13.30 -2.81
N ASP A 126 -11.63 -12.21 -2.04
CA ASP A 126 -10.76 -11.04 -2.25
C ASP A 126 -9.29 -11.42 -2.14
N LEU A 127 -8.94 -12.28 -1.15
CA LEU A 127 -7.58 -12.72 -0.93
C LEU A 127 -7.10 -13.66 -2.04
N LEU A 128 -7.94 -14.59 -2.49
CA LEU A 128 -7.63 -15.46 -3.62
C LEU A 128 -7.43 -14.67 -4.91
N TRP A 129 -8.27 -13.67 -5.14
CA TRP A 129 -8.08 -12.74 -6.25
C TRP A 129 -6.74 -12.01 -6.16
N ALA A 130 -6.36 -11.54 -4.98
CA ALA A 130 -5.10 -10.85 -4.76
C ALA A 130 -3.88 -11.75 -5.03
N GLU A 131 -3.97 -13.03 -4.65
CA GLU A 131 -2.97 -14.06 -4.98
C GLU A 131 -2.88 -14.28 -6.50
N GLU A 132 -4.02 -14.48 -7.17
CA GLU A 132 -4.06 -14.70 -8.63
C GLU A 132 -3.55 -13.47 -9.39
N TYR A 133 -3.86 -12.28 -8.91
CA TYR A 133 -3.35 -11.04 -9.46
C TYR A 133 -1.84 -10.87 -9.27
N GLY A 134 -1.22 -11.65 -8.38
CA GLY A 134 0.22 -11.67 -8.11
C GLY A 134 0.67 -10.47 -7.28
N LEU A 135 -0.08 -10.16 -6.23
CA LEU A 135 0.29 -9.17 -5.23
C LEU A 135 1.28 -9.77 -4.23
N GLU A 136 2.15 -8.93 -3.67
CA GLU A 136 3.08 -9.35 -2.63
C GLU A 136 2.36 -9.58 -1.30
N ASP A 137 1.47 -8.65 -0.95
CA ASP A 137 0.63 -8.70 0.24
C ASP A 137 -0.50 -7.67 0.20
N VAL A 138 -1.37 -7.75 1.19
CA VAL A 138 -2.54 -6.87 1.31
C VAL A 138 -2.74 -6.39 2.74
N GLU A 139 -3.18 -5.16 2.91
CA GLU A 139 -3.80 -4.69 4.15
C GLU A 139 -5.30 -5.00 4.11
N LEU A 140 -5.76 -5.69 5.13
CA LEU A 140 -7.19 -6.00 5.30
C LEU A 140 -7.98 -4.74 5.64
N SER A 141 -9.26 -4.77 5.36
CA SER A 141 -10.18 -3.71 5.79
C SER A 141 -10.14 -3.55 7.31
N PHE A 142 -10.05 -2.32 7.77
CA PHE A 142 -10.15 -1.98 9.20
C PHE A 142 -11.57 -2.17 9.79
N GLU A 143 -12.56 -2.49 8.95
CA GLU A 143 -13.91 -2.84 9.37
C GLU A 143 -14.04 -4.31 9.81
N LEU A 144 -13.01 -5.13 9.57
CA LEU A 144 -13.00 -6.52 9.98
C LEU A 144 -12.71 -6.66 11.47
N THR A 145 -13.50 -7.50 12.15
CA THR A 145 -13.18 -7.95 13.50
C THR A 145 -12.08 -9.02 13.47
N PHE A 146 -11.33 -9.16 14.57
CA PHE A 146 -10.32 -10.22 14.68
C PHE A 146 -10.90 -11.63 14.47
N GLU A 147 -12.14 -11.86 14.90
CA GLU A 147 -12.82 -13.13 14.66
C GLU A 147 -12.99 -13.41 13.17
N ARG A 148 -13.40 -12.40 12.38
CA ARG A 148 -13.52 -12.53 10.92
C ARG A 148 -12.16 -12.73 10.26
N ILE A 149 -11.15 -11.96 10.68
CA ILE A 149 -9.78 -12.08 10.16
C ILE A 149 -9.25 -13.51 10.33
N ASN A 150 -9.49 -14.13 11.49
CA ASN A 150 -9.04 -15.49 11.78
C ASN A 150 -9.78 -16.57 10.96
N ARG A 151 -10.90 -16.23 10.33
CA ARG A 151 -11.67 -17.13 9.46
C ARG A 151 -11.36 -16.96 7.98
N LEU A 152 -10.52 -15.99 7.61
CA LEU A 152 -10.15 -15.77 6.22
C LEU A 152 -9.20 -16.88 5.74
N GLY A 153 -9.55 -17.50 4.62
CA GLY A 153 -8.67 -18.43 3.90
C GLY A 153 -7.65 -17.68 3.03
N GLY A 154 -6.96 -18.45 2.16
CA GLY A 154 -5.93 -17.94 1.27
C GLY A 154 -4.55 -17.90 1.94
N THR A 155 -3.50 -17.85 1.13
CA THR A 155 -2.09 -17.91 1.56
C THR A 155 -1.36 -16.58 1.46
N ILE A 156 -1.96 -15.58 0.81
CA ILE A 156 -1.35 -14.26 0.65
C ILE A 156 -1.03 -13.63 2.01
N LYS A 157 0.13 -13.02 2.11
CA LYS A 157 0.52 -12.24 3.29
C LYS A 157 -0.50 -11.12 3.51
N ARG A 158 -0.93 -10.97 4.74
CA ARG A 158 -1.94 -9.98 5.11
C ARG A 158 -1.52 -9.20 6.35
N GLY A 159 -1.81 -7.93 6.34
CA GLY A 159 -1.55 -7.01 7.44
C GLY A 159 -2.82 -6.32 7.91
N ILE A 160 -2.73 -5.70 9.07
CA ILE A 160 -3.76 -4.84 9.64
C ILE A 160 -3.15 -3.51 10.06
N ILE A 161 -3.94 -2.45 10.03
CA ILE A 161 -3.54 -1.17 10.58
C ILE A 161 -3.64 -1.24 12.09
N THR A 162 -2.52 -1.05 12.78
CA THR A 162 -2.47 -1.12 14.25
C THR A 162 -2.41 0.26 14.90
N TYR A 163 -1.95 1.27 14.18
CA TYR A 163 -1.78 2.62 14.69
C TYR A 163 -1.77 3.66 13.57
N GLY A 164 -2.35 4.82 13.81
CA GLY A 164 -2.29 5.98 12.93
C GLY A 164 -3.65 6.61 12.66
N TYR A 165 -3.62 7.64 11.81
CA TYR A 165 -4.83 8.33 11.34
C TYR A 165 -5.34 7.67 10.07
N LEU A 166 -6.61 7.31 10.06
CA LEU A 166 -7.29 6.84 8.86
C LEU A 166 -7.79 8.03 8.04
N PRO A 167 -7.50 8.09 6.72
CA PRO A 167 -8.06 9.12 5.86
C PRO A 167 -9.55 8.86 5.66
N LEU A 168 -10.39 9.76 6.16
CA LEU A 168 -11.85 9.65 6.07
C LEU A 168 -12.39 10.05 4.70
N MET A 169 -11.69 10.97 4.02
CA MET A 169 -12.16 11.51 2.75
C MET A 169 -10.98 11.83 1.82
N LEU A 170 -11.19 11.60 0.54
CA LEU A 170 -10.31 12.07 -0.53
C LEU A 170 -11.07 13.11 -1.34
N THR A 171 -10.54 14.34 -1.41
CA THR A 171 -11.16 15.43 -2.14
C THR A 171 -10.25 15.93 -3.26
N VAL A 172 -10.83 16.28 -4.39
CA VAL A 172 -10.13 16.98 -5.50
C VAL A 172 -9.94 18.45 -5.16
N ASN A 173 -10.95 19.04 -4.51
CA ASN A 173 -10.93 20.45 -4.15
C ASN A 173 -10.43 20.63 -2.72
N CYS A 174 -9.46 21.52 -2.54
CA CYS A 174 -8.97 21.86 -1.21
C CYS A 174 -10.04 22.69 -0.46
N PRO A 175 -10.51 22.25 0.72
CA PRO A 175 -11.50 23.02 1.50
C PRO A 175 -11.01 24.42 1.88
N ALA A 176 -9.72 24.55 2.19
CA ALA A 176 -9.13 25.84 2.55
C ALA A 176 -9.09 26.86 1.39
N LYS A 177 -9.22 26.40 0.14
CA LYS A 177 -9.25 27.29 -1.02
C LYS A 177 -10.52 28.14 -1.08
N SER A 178 -11.63 27.65 -0.54
CA SER A 178 -12.88 28.39 -0.44
C SER A 178 -12.82 29.57 0.56
N GLU A 179 -11.85 29.54 1.48
CA GLU A 179 -11.61 30.59 2.46
C GLU A 179 -10.54 31.60 2.04
N ASN A 180 -10.15 31.61 0.75
CA ASN A 180 -9.09 32.46 0.20
C ASN A 180 -7.71 32.27 0.88
N ILE A 181 -7.48 31.12 1.52
CA ILE A 181 -6.20 30.79 2.14
C ILE A 181 -5.22 30.35 1.06
N SER A 182 -4.10 31.05 0.94
CA SER A 182 -3.01 30.70 0.02
C SER A 182 -2.33 29.41 0.47
N CYS A 183 -1.96 28.53 -0.46
CA CYS A 183 -1.17 27.33 -0.17
C CYS A 183 0.17 27.64 0.54
N LYS A 184 0.71 28.86 0.36
CA LYS A 184 1.93 29.31 1.03
C LYS A 184 1.72 29.63 2.51
N THR A 185 0.50 29.96 2.92
CA THR A 185 0.15 30.31 4.30
C THR A 185 -0.67 29.23 5.00
N CYS A 186 -1.08 28.19 4.27
CA CYS A 186 -1.82 27.07 4.82
C CYS A 186 -0.91 26.24 5.75
N LYS A 187 -1.38 26.00 6.97
CA LYS A 187 -0.67 25.20 7.98
C LYS A 187 -1.11 23.72 8.00
N ASN A 188 -1.94 23.28 7.05
CA ASN A 188 -2.42 21.91 6.92
C ASN A 188 -1.55 21.10 5.97
#